data_30f61e4a985611953e7e50ee4d4d3db7
#
_entry.id   30f61e4a985611953e7e50ee4d4d3db7
#
_cell.length_a   1.000
_cell.length_b   1.000
_cell.length_c   1.000
_cell.angle_alpha   90.00
_cell.angle_beta   90.00
_cell.angle_gamma   90.00
#
_symmetry.space_group_name_H-M   'P 1'
#
loop_
_entity.id
_entity.type
_entity.pdbx_description
1 polymer ?
#
loop_
_entity_poly.entity_id
_entity_poly.type
_entity_poly.pdbx_seq_one_letter_code
_entity_poly.pdbx_strand_id
1 'polypeptide(L)'
;MGVSRRLSEHTNERRTTINDANDKVSAFPFETYGVDELESVLSSVGKLWNFDIWFVHGATGQSISIVAKYLFAKYELKTTYGISDIVIDTYFQTLEKSYKNNPYHNSCHAADVLHTLLYFFTQSNYASSLEPLDMLTSIIAALGHDVGHPGLTNRFLVNNREEVAIQYNDSSVLENMHCSKTFSLMGKKDCNLFEKLSNEDWLKARKSIIEMILETDMSRHFEILGRFRTRALVLSDLNLDNFDDRVLIFSMGLKCADIGHSAKVPELHEKWTKLVCDEFFNQGDIEKSRKQPVSMYCDRDHADIAKSQAGFLKNICIPLFEVW
;
A
#
# COMPACT_ATOMS: atom_id res chain seq x y z
N MET A 1 -12.56 -1.14 42.11
CA MET A 1 -11.23 -1.78 42.29
C MET A 1 -11.33 -3.26 41.89
N GLY A 2 -11.12 -3.62 40.66
CA GLY A 2 -11.30 -5.02 40.26
C GLY A 2 -11.07 -5.37 38.77
N VAL A 3 -10.51 -4.49 37.97
CA VAL A 3 -10.28 -4.75 36.53
C VAL A 3 -8.80 -4.67 36.13
N SER A 4 -7.95 -4.13 37.00
CA SER A 4 -6.53 -3.91 36.68
C SER A 4 -5.58 -5.07 36.96
N ARG A 5 -6.07 -6.24 37.44
CA ARG A 5 -5.21 -7.39 37.78
C ARG A 5 -5.27 -8.58 36.82
N ARG A 6 -6.13 -8.54 35.78
CA ARG A 6 -6.25 -9.67 34.82
C ARG A 6 -5.51 -9.47 33.48
N LEU A 7 -4.91 -8.33 33.25
CA LEU A 7 -4.13 -8.06 32.02
C LEU A 7 -2.63 -8.32 32.15
N SER A 8 -2.12 -8.54 33.38
CA SER A 8 -0.69 -8.81 33.60
C SER A 8 -0.30 -10.28 33.61
N GLU A 9 -1.26 -11.22 33.66
CA GLU A 9 -0.95 -12.67 33.73
C GLU A 9 -0.99 -13.38 32.37
N HIS A 10 -1.53 -12.76 31.30
CA HIS A 10 -1.57 -13.39 29.96
C HIS A 10 -0.41 -13.05 29.04
N THR A 11 0.53 -12.22 29.46
CA THR A 11 1.69 -11.83 28.64
C THR A 11 2.94 -12.67 28.90
N ASN A 12 2.96 -13.56 29.88
CA ASN A 12 4.15 -14.31 30.25
C ASN A 12 4.22 -15.77 29.75
N GLU A 13 3.16 -16.33 29.15
CA GLU A 13 3.17 -17.74 28.69
C GLU A 13 3.41 -17.94 27.18
N ARG A 14 3.68 -16.89 26.40
CA ARG A 14 4.02 -17.01 24.96
C ARG A 14 5.48 -16.74 24.62
N ARG A 15 6.38 -16.88 25.59
CA ARG A 15 7.82 -16.58 25.41
C ARG A 15 8.72 -17.80 25.11
N THR A 16 8.17 -18.96 24.93
CA THR A 16 8.97 -20.16 24.66
C THR A 16 8.38 -20.97 23.52
N THR A 17 8.64 -20.61 22.29
CA THR A 17 8.81 -21.48 21.11
C THR A 17 8.79 -20.64 19.83
N ILE A 18 9.82 -19.88 19.56
CA ILE A 18 10.26 -19.50 18.20
C ILE A 18 11.77 -19.29 18.31
N ASN A 19 12.51 -20.37 18.32
CA ASN A 19 13.91 -20.38 17.90
C ASN A 19 13.95 -21.34 16.72
N ASP A 20 14.20 -20.83 15.52
CA ASP A 20 15.29 -21.21 14.66
C ASP A 20 15.10 -20.64 13.24
N ALA A 21 16.20 -20.04 12.74
CA ALA A 21 16.45 -19.68 11.35
C ALA A 21 15.68 -18.49 10.77
N ASN A 22 16.12 -17.29 11.08
CA ASN A 22 16.44 -16.18 10.15
C ASN A 22 16.59 -14.82 10.90
N ASP A 23 17.50 -14.78 11.84
CA ASP A 23 17.97 -13.53 12.45
C ASP A 23 18.93 -12.81 11.49
N LYS A 24 18.38 -11.93 10.66
CA LYS A 24 19.10 -10.75 10.13
C LYS A 24 18.15 -9.67 9.61
N VAL A 25 17.04 -9.39 10.31
CA VAL A 25 16.39 -8.10 10.22
C VAL A 25 16.53 -7.47 11.59
N SER A 26 17.22 -6.33 11.66
CA SER A 26 17.47 -5.63 12.91
C SER A 26 16.16 -5.43 13.67
N ALA A 27 16.01 -6.12 14.79
CA ALA A 27 14.92 -5.91 15.72
C ALA A 27 14.93 -4.44 16.14
N PHE A 28 13.95 -3.66 15.74
CA PHE A 28 13.70 -2.37 16.35
C PHE A 28 13.34 -2.62 17.82
N PRO A 29 13.93 -1.89 18.77
CA PRO A 29 13.54 -2.02 20.16
C PRO A 29 12.06 -1.65 20.27
N PHE A 30 11.23 -2.53 20.84
CA PHE A 30 9.87 -2.22 21.24
C PHE A 30 9.95 -1.22 22.39
N GLU A 31 9.88 0.07 22.06
CA GLU A 31 9.62 1.11 23.05
C GLU A 31 8.17 1.01 23.47
N THR A 32 7.89 1.10 24.76
CA THR A 32 6.52 1.16 25.30
C THR A 32 5.96 2.56 25.06
N TYR A 33 5.33 2.76 23.91
CA TYR A 33 4.66 4.01 23.57
C TYR A 33 3.33 4.15 24.33
N GLY A 34 3.03 5.38 24.77
CA GLY A 34 1.75 5.69 25.40
C GLY A 34 0.58 5.67 24.42
N VAL A 35 -0.63 5.35 24.90
CA VAL A 35 -1.85 5.37 24.08
C VAL A 35 -2.08 6.74 23.45
N ASP A 36 -1.82 7.83 24.21
CA ASP A 36 -1.99 9.22 23.76
C ASP A 36 -1.05 9.57 22.60
N GLU A 37 0.17 9.01 22.60
CA GLU A 37 1.14 9.23 21.53
C GLU A 37 0.73 8.53 20.22
N LEU A 38 0.25 7.29 20.30
CA LEU A 38 -0.29 6.58 19.15
C LEU A 38 -1.52 7.29 18.56
N GLU A 39 -2.44 7.76 19.40
CA GLU A 39 -3.60 8.56 18.95
C GLU A 39 -3.15 9.85 18.25
N SER A 40 -2.17 10.54 18.80
CA SER A 40 -1.60 11.76 18.21
C SER A 40 -1.05 11.48 16.81
N VAL A 41 -0.25 10.39 16.65
CA VAL A 41 0.30 9.99 15.37
C VAL A 41 -0.80 9.59 14.39
N LEU A 42 -1.76 8.78 14.79
CA LEU A 42 -2.89 8.39 13.92
C LEU A 42 -3.73 9.59 13.48
N SER A 43 -3.87 10.63 14.34
CA SER A 43 -4.59 11.87 14.00
C SER A 43 -3.93 12.64 12.85
N SER A 44 -2.63 12.41 12.60
CA SER A 44 -1.86 13.04 11.53
C SER A 44 -1.98 12.31 10.17
N VAL A 45 -2.58 11.12 10.15
CA VAL A 45 -2.79 10.36 8.90
C VAL A 45 -3.61 11.18 7.90
N GLY A 46 -3.04 11.36 6.70
CA GLY A 46 -3.60 12.17 5.63
C GLY A 46 -3.52 13.70 5.85
N LYS A 47 -2.80 14.17 6.90
CA LYS A 47 -2.67 15.60 7.20
C LYS A 47 -1.24 16.12 7.16
N LEU A 48 -0.29 15.34 7.65
CA LEU A 48 1.12 15.71 7.69
C LEU A 48 1.87 14.96 6.60
N TRP A 49 2.64 15.67 5.77
CA TRP A 49 3.38 15.04 4.67
C TRP A 49 4.39 13.98 5.14
N ASN A 50 5.19 14.33 6.15
CA ASN A 50 6.21 13.45 6.70
C ASN A 50 5.65 12.60 7.84
N PHE A 51 4.76 11.66 7.51
CA PHE A 51 4.24 10.67 8.45
C PHE A 51 5.20 9.48 8.55
N ASP A 52 5.47 9.04 9.78
CA ASP A 52 6.29 7.85 10.04
C ASP A 52 5.42 6.64 10.41
N ILE A 53 5.16 5.80 9.42
CA ILE A 53 4.41 4.55 9.61
C ILE A 53 5.17 3.56 10.51
N TRP A 54 6.50 3.66 10.57
CA TRP A 54 7.30 2.78 11.40
C TRP A 54 7.02 2.94 12.89
N PHE A 55 6.65 4.16 13.30
CA PHE A 55 6.17 4.40 14.66
C PHE A 55 4.92 3.56 14.95
N VAL A 56 3.91 3.60 14.07
CA VAL A 56 2.67 2.83 14.24
C VAL A 56 2.95 1.33 14.27
N HIS A 57 3.81 0.86 13.36
CA HIS A 57 4.21 -0.55 13.31
C HIS A 57 4.97 -0.97 14.57
N GLY A 58 5.93 -0.17 15.03
CA GLY A 58 6.72 -0.46 16.23
C GLY A 58 5.86 -0.52 17.49
N ALA A 59 4.88 0.39 17.61
CA ALA A 59 4.00 0.45 18.76
C ALA A 59 2.97 -0.70 18.82
N THR A 60 2.53 -1.22 17.66
CA THR A 60 1.36 -2.11 17.60
C THR A 60 1.65 -3.48 16.97
N GLY A 61 2.74 -3.62 16.22
CA GLY A 61 3.00 -4.77 15.36
C GLY A 61 2.04 -4.88 14.16
N GLN A 62 1.19 -3.87 13.94
CA GLN A 62 0.15 -3.83 12.93
C GLN A 62 0.11 -2.45 12.27
N SER A 63 0.26 -2.39 10.98
CA SER A 63 0.23 -1.14 10.22
C SER A 63 -1.13 -0.93 9.56
N ILE A 64 -1.58 -1.90 8.79
CA ILE A 64 -2.82 -1.86 8.02
C ILE A 64 -4.04 -1.80 8.94
N SER A 65 -4.15 -2.76 9.86
CA SER A 65 -5.34 -2.93 10.69
C SER A 65 -5.61 -1.68 11.55
N ILE A 66 -4.57 -1.11 12.14
CA ILE A 66 -4.69 0.05 13.02
C ILE A 66 -5.07 1.32 12.24
N VAL A 67 -4.36 1.59 11.13
CA VAL A 67 -4.64 2.77 10.29
C VAL A 67 -6.03 2.67 9.67
N ALA A 68 -6.42 1.50 9.15
CA ALA A 68 -7.75 1.30 8.56
C ALA A 68 -8.87 1.52 9.57
N LYS A 69 -8.78 0.94 10.77
CA LYS A 69 -9.78 1.12 11.85
C LYS A 69 -9.94 2.57 12.24
N TYR A 70 -8.83 3.28 12.41
CA TYR A 70 -8.85 4.70 12.69
C TYR A 70 -9.58 5.49 11.59
N LEU A 71 -9.29 5.21 10.31
CA LEU A 71 -9.90 5.91 9.18
C LEU A 71 -11.38 5.57 9.00
N PHE A 72 -11.78 4.31 9.23
CA PHE A 72 -13.20 3.91 9.19
C PHE A 72 -14.02 4.65 10.25
N ALA A 73 -13.45 4.88 11.42
CA ALA A 73 -14.08 5.69 12.46
C ALA A 73 -14.09 7.18 12.09
N LYS A 74 -12.95 7.72 11.65
CA LYS A 74 -12.76 9.15 11.31
C LYS A 74 -13.69 9.61 10.19
N TYR A 75 -13.91 8.78 9.17
CA TYR A 75 -14.76 9.10 8.02
C TYR A 75 -16.18 8.50 8.14
N GLU A 76 -16.54 8.00 9.32
CA GLU A 76 -17.86 7.42 9.62
C GLU A 76 -18.30 6.31 8.65
N LEU A 77 -17.34 5.62 7.99
CA LEU A 77 -17.63 4.60 6.97
C LEU A 77 -18.39 3.41 7.54
N LYS A 78 -18.10 3.06 8.80
CA LYS A 78 -18.83 2.04 9.54
C LYS A 78 -20.33 2.33 9.59
N THR A 79 -20.70 3.54 9.95
CA THR A 79 -22.09 3.98 10.11
C THR A 79 -22.76 4.16 8.75
N THR A 80 -22.06 4.83 7.82
CA THR A 80 -22.55 5.12 6.47
C THR A 80 -22.94 3.86 5.71
N TYR A 81 -22.11 2.81 5.79
CA TYR A 81 -22.32 1.56 5.05
C TYR A 81 -22.79 0.41 5.94
N GLY A 82 -23.07 0.66 7.21
CA GLY A 82 -23.57 -0.36 8.15
C GLY A 82 -22.60 -1.54 8.36
N ILE A 83 -21.29 -1.31 8.25
CA ILE A 83 -20.26 -2.34 8.39
C ILE A 83 -20.01 -2.60 9.87
N SER A 84 -20.03 -3.85 10.32
CA SER A 84 -19.79 -4.19 11.72
C SER A 84 -18.29 -4.13 12.06
N ASP A 85 -17.96 -3.89 13.35
CA ASP A 85 -16.57 -3.90 13.82
C ASP A 85 -15.89 -5.24 13.56
N ILE A 86 -16.63 -6.36 13.69
CA ILE A 86 -16.11 -7.69 13.41
C ILE A 86 -15.64 -7.80 11.96
N VAL A 87 -16.40 -7.29 10.99
CA VAL A 87 -16.05 -7.35 9.58
C VAL A 87 -14.83 -6.46 9.30
N ILE A 88 -14.79 -5.24 9.84
CA ILE A 88 -13.64 -4.33 9.71
C ILE A 88 -12.38 -5.00 10.25
N ASP A 89 -12.45 -5.52 11.48
CA ASP A 89 -11.32 -6.14 12.16
C ASP A 89 -10.84 -7.38 11.41
N THR A 90 -11.77 -8.26 11.05
CA THR A 90 -11.43 -9.54 10.40
C THR A 90 -10.84 -9.31 9.01
N TYR A 91 -11.42 -8.42 8.21
CA TYR A 91 -10.90 -8.13 6.88
C TYR A 91 -9.49 -7.54 6.93
N PHE A 92 -9.28 -6.44 7.68
CA PHE A 92 -7.98 -5.77 7.68
C PHE A 92 -6.88 -6.58 8.37
N GLN A 93 -7.19 -7.35 9.40
CA GLN A 93 -6.22 -8.32 9.96
C GLN A 93 -5.89 -9.44 8.96
N THR A 94 -6.87 -9.91 8.19
CA THR A 94 -6.64 -10.93 7.17
C THR A 94 -5.84 -10.38 6.01
N LEU A 95 -6.10 -9.14 5.60
CA LEU A 95 -5.34 -8.42 4.59
C LEU A 95 -3.87 -8.23 5.04
N GLU A 96 -3.66 -7.74 6.25
CA GLU A 96 -2.32 -7.53 6.81
C GLU A 96 -1.50 -8.83 6.87
N LYS A 97 -2.10 -9.93 7.34
CA LYS A 97 -1.48 -11.26 7.36
C LYS A 97 -1.20 -11.84 5.97
N SER A 98 -1.83 -11.29 4.93
CA SER A 98 -1.64 -11.71 3.54
C SER A 98 -0.47 -11.02 2.86
N TYR A 99 0.08 -9.96 3.46
CA TYR A 99 1.36 -9.39 3.08
C TYR A 99 2.49 -10.31 3.52
N LYS A 100 3.51 -10.42 2.69
CA LYS A 100 4.72 -11.18 3.01
C LYS A 100 5.72 -10.30 3.76
N ASN A 101 6.67 -10.94 4.43
CA ASN A 101 7.77 -10.24 5.10
C ASN A 101 8.87 -9.86 4.09
N ASN A 102 8.50 -9.03 3.10
CA ASN A 102 9.44 -8.46 2.14
C ASN A 102 10.14 -7.25 2.76
N PRO A 103 11.34 -6.89 2.30
CA PRO A 103 12.01 -5.66 2.73
C PRO A 103 11.16 -4.41 2.44
N TYR A 104 10.58 -4.29 1.26
CA TYR A 104 9.85 -3.09 0.81
C TYR A 104 8.33 -3.33 0.64
N HIS A 105 7.91 -4.26 -0.23
CA HIS A 105 6.49 -4.53 -0.50
C HIS A 105 5.85 -5.34 0.66
N ASN A 106 5.59 -4.65 1.77
CA ASN A 106 5.04 -5.18 3.02
C ASN A 106 3.88 -4.33 3.54
N SER A 107 3.31 -4.69 4.69
CA SER A 107 2.16 -3.97 5.27
C SER A 107 2.45 -2.52 5.66
N CYS A 108 3.70 -2.19 6.01
CA CYS A 108 4.09 -0.80 6.31
C CYS A 108 4.04 0.05 5.05
N HIS A 109 4.54 -0.45 3.90
CA HIS A 109 4.46 0.23 2.62
C HIS A 109 3.00 0.54 2.25
N ALA A 110 2.12 -0.45 2.30
CA ALA A 110 0.71 -0.25 1.98
C ALA A 110 0.03 0.81 2.86
N ALA A 111 0.34 0.83 4.15
CA ALA A 111 -0.21 1.82 5.07
C ALA A 111 0.39 3.23 4.86
N ASP A 112 1.67 3.33 4.48
CA ASP A 112 2.32 4.60 4.12
C ASP A 112 1.76 5.16 2.80
N VAL A 113 1.49 4.28 1.82
CA VAL A 113 0.82 4.63 0.55
C VAL A 113 -0.59 5.15 0.82
N LEU A 114 -1.38 4.48 1.68
CA LEU A 114 -2.69 4.97 2.07
C LEU A 114 -2.62 6.36 2.72
N HIS A 115 -1.70 6.55 3.66
CA HIS A 115 -1.48 7.86 4.29
C HIS A 115 -1.20 8.95 3.24
N THR A 116 -0.29 8.67 2.31
CA THR A 116 0.14 9.61 1.27
C THR A 116 -1.00 9.91 0.28
N LEU A 117 -1.77 8.91 -0.12
CA LEU A 117 -2.96 9.07 -0.97
C LEU A 117 -3.99 9.99 -0.30
N LEU A 118 -4.28 9.75 0.98
CA LEU A 118 -5.22 10.59 1.72
C LEU A 118 -4.70 12.02 1.91
N TYR A 119 -3.40 12.21 2.05
CA TYR A 119 -2.81 13.55 2.06
C TYR A 119 -3.10 14.27 0.74
N PHE A 120 -2.86 13.65 -0.41
CA PHE A 120 -3.18 14.25 -1.71
C PHE A 120 -4.64 14.65 -1.82
N PHE A 121 -5.57 13.80 -1.38
CA PHE A 121 -6.99 14.10 -1.52
C PHE A 121 -7.47 15.14 -0.51
N THR A 122 -7.08 15.03 0.76
CA THR A 122 -7.61 15.91 1.81
C THR A 122 -6.93 17.28 1.86
N GLN A 123 -5.73 17.42 1.29
CA GLN A 123 -4.99 18.69 1.23
C GLN A 123 -5.09 19.38 -0.15
N SER A 124 -5.83 18.79 -1.08
CA SER A 124 -6.08 19.35 -2.41
C SER A 124 -7.44 20.05 -2.51
N ASN A 125 -7.67 20.69 -3.66
CA ASN A 125 -8.98 21.26 -4.01
C ASN A 125 -10.07 20.20 -4.18
N TYR A 126 -9.72 18.92 -4.26
CA TYR A 126 -10.66 17.80 -4.34
C TYR A 126 -11.34 17.49 -2.99
N ALA A 127 -10.80 17.98 -1.87
CA ALA A 127 -11.25 17.63 -0.53
C ALA A 127 -12.78 17.83 -0.30
N SER A 128 -13.33 18.93 -0.86
CA SER A 128 -14.76 19.25 -0.73
C SER A 128 -15.68 18.41 -1.62
N SER A 129 -15.12 17.67 -2.58
CA SER A 129 -15.86 16.87 -3.57
C SER A 129 -15.74 15.36 -3.29
N LEU A 130 -15.03 14.98 -2.22
CA LEU A 130 -14.87 13.58 -1.82
C LEU A 130 -16.17 13.03 -1.22
N GLU A 131 -16.61 11.91 -1.72
CA GLU A 131 -17.77 11.18 -1.22
C GLU A 131 -17.33 10.03 -0.29
N PRO A 132 -18.21 9.54 0.60
CA PRO A 132 -17.89 8.39 1.45
C PRO A 132 -17.43 7.15 0.66
N LEU A 133 -17.96 6.94 -0.56
CA LEU A 133 -17.58 5.83 -1.43
C LEU A 133 -16.13 5.98 -1.92
N ASP A 134 -15.70 7.21 -2.21
CA ASP A 134 -14.32 7.50 -2.61
C ASP A 134 -13.33 7.14 -1.50
N MET A 135 -13.69 7.51 -0.25
CA MET A 135 -12.86 7.18 0.90
C MET A 135 -12.78 5.68 1.14
N LEU A 136 -13.93 4.98 1.06
CA LEU A 136 -13.99 3.54 1.21
C LEU A 136 -13.13 2.83 0.15
N THR A 137 -13.29 3.19 -1.12
CA THR A 137 -12.56 2.59 -2.24
C THR A 137 -11.07 2.90 -2.20
N SER A 138 -10.71 4.15 -1.86
CA SER A 138 -9.30 4.57 -1.72
C SER A 138 -8.57 3.83 -0.61
N ILE A 139 -9.21 3.64 0.56
CA ILE A 139 -8.63 2.87 1.65
C ILE A 139 -8.39 1.43 1.22
N ILE A 140 -9.37 0.79 0.59
CA ILE A 140 -9.26 -0.61 0.17
C ILE A 140 -8.23 -0.77 -0.96
N ALA A 141 -8.24 0.12 -1.95
CA ALA A 141 -7.28 0.08 -3.06
C ALA A 141 -5.84 0.27 -2.56
N ALA A 142 -5.58 1.29 -1.76
CA ALA A 142 -4.23 1.56 -1.25
C ALA A 142 -3.72 0.45 -0.32
N LEU A 143 -4.58 -0.10 0.55
CA LEU A 143 -4.17 -1.18 1.45
C LEU A 143 -4.07 -2.54 0.75
N GLY A 144 -4.71 -2.70 -0.40
CA GLY A 144 -4.71 -3.94 -1.17
C GLY A 144 -3.76 -3.96 -2.36
N HIS A 145 -3.17 -2.81 -2.75
CA HIS A 145 -2.49 -2.66 -4.04
C HIS A 145 -1.29 -3.60 -4.23
N ASP A 146 -0.67 -4.05 -3.15
CA ASP A 146 0.50 -4.96 -3.15
C ASP A 146 0.28 -6.25 -2.35
N VAL A 147 -0.97 -6.58 -2.02
CA VAL A 147 -1.26 -7.75 -1.17
C VAL A 147 -0.72 -9.04 -1.74
N GLY A 148 0.12 -9.72 -0.97
CA GLY A 148 0.74 -10.99 -1.35
C GLY A 148 1.89 -10.86 -2.34
N HIS A 149 2.44 -9.66 -2.54
CA HIS A 149 3.63 -9.42 -3.35
C HIS A 149 4.75 -10.39 -2.98
N PRO A 150 5.40 -11.05 -3.97
CA PRO A 150 6.42 -12.05 -3.69
C PRO A 150 7.82 -11.47 -3.41
N GLY A 151 8.04 -10.15 -3.53
CA GLY A 151 9.36 -9.52 -3.54
C GLY A 151 10.12 -9.72 -4.87
N LEU A 152 9.38 -9.94 -5.96
CA LEU A 152 9.91 -10.21 -7.30
C LEU A 152 9.15 -9.40 -8.32
N THR A 153 9.82 -8.92 -9.37
CA THR A 153 9.21 -8.09 -10.41
C THR A 153 8.34 -8.90 -11.39
N ASN A 154 7.37 -8.24 -12.04
CA ASN A 154 6.59 -8.83 -13.14
C ASN A 154 7.50 -9.50 -14.19
N ARG A 155 8.58 -8.81 -14.58
CA ARG A 155 9.54 -9.34 -15.57
C ARG A 155 10.20 -10.64 -15.11
N PHE A 156 10.57 -10.73 -13.82
CA PHE A 156 11.13 -11.97 -13.29
C PHE A 156 10.12 -13.11 -13.37
N LEU A 157 8.87 -12.86 -12.96
CA LEU A 157 7.81 -13.88 -12.96
C LEU A 157 7.52 -14.40 -14.39
N VAL A 158 7.43 -13.49 -15.35
CA VAL A 158 7.22 -13.83 -16.77
C VAL A 158 8.40 -14.63 -17.33
N ASN A 159 9.63 -14.15 -17.13
CA ASN A 159 10.84 -14.81 -17.64
C ASN A 159 11.02 -16.23 -17.08
N ASN A 160 10.57 -16.44 -15.84
CA ASN A 160 10.64 -17.75 -15.17
C ASN A 160 9.39 -18.61 -15.38
N ARG A 161 8.39 -18.11 -16.11
CA ARG A 161 7.14 -18.84 -16.37
C ARG A 161 6.44 -19.26 -15.07
N GLU A 162 6.50 -18.38 -14.06
CA GLU A 162 5.86 -18.65 -12.78
C GLU A 162 4.34 -18.79 -12.97
N GLU A 163 3.70 -19.62 -12.16
CA GLU A 163 2.26 -19.94 -12.26
C GLU A 163 1.38 -18.69 -12.34
N VAL A 164 1.69 -17.68 -11.53
CA VAL A 164 0.96 -16.41 -11.52
C VAL A 164 1.08 -15.64 -12.83
N ALA A 165 2.22 -15.70 -13.52
CA ALA A 165 2.40 -15.07 -14.84
C ALA A 165 1.55 -15.77 -15.90
N ILE A 166 1.51 -17.11 -15.88
CA ILE A 166 0.64 -17.90 -16.75
C ILE A 166 -0.84 -17.58 -16.46
N GLN A 167 -1.22 -17.52 -15.19
CA GLN A 167 -2.59 -17.23 -14.76
C GLN A 167 -3.11 -15.90 -15.30
N TYR A 168 -2.25 -14.87 -15.36
CA TYR A 168 -2.62 -13.52 -15.82
C TYR A 168 -2.07 -13.18 -17.20
N ASN A 169 -1.66 -14.18 -17.99
CA ASN A 169 -1.25 -14.05 -19.40
C ASN A 169 -0.15 -12.99 -19.60
N ASP A 170 0.81 -12.95 -18.67
CA ASP A 170 1.97 -12.04 -18.70
C ASP A 170 1.62 -10.53 -18.69
N SER A 171 0.39 -10.18 -18.35
CA SER A 171 -0.12 -8.81 -18.38
C SER A 171 -0.41 -8.28 -16.99
N SER A 172 0.33 -7.25 -16.55
CA SER A 172 0.20 -6.64 -15.20
C SER A 172 0.02 -7.72 -14.13
N VAL A 173 0.96 -8.68 -14.10
CA VAL A 173 0.80 -9.99 -13.42
C VAL A 173 0.55 -9.81 -11.93
N LEU A 174 1.37 -8.99 -11.27
CA LEU A 174 1.29 -8.72 -9.85
C LEU A 174 0.01 -7.92 -9.53
N GLU A 175 -0.26 -6.89 -10.30
CA GLU A 175 -1.38 -6.00 -10.08
C GLU A 175 -2.73 -6.74 -10.24
N ASN A 176 -2.84 -7.64 -11.23
CA ASN A 176 -4.00 -8.52 -11.35
C ASN A 176 -4.12 -9.49 -10.17
N MET A 177 -3.00 -10.03 -9.68
CA MET A 177 -2.98 -10.87 -8.49
C MET A 177 -3.43 -10.08 -7.25
N HIS A 178 -2.97 -8.84 -7.08
CA HIS A 178 -3.35 -7.98 -5.97
C HIS A 178 -4.85 -7.67 -5.98
N CYS A 179 -5.41 -7.31 -7.14
CA CYS A 179 -6.86 -7.17 -7.32
C CYS A 179 -7.61 -8.44 -6.91
N SER A 180 -7.21 -9.58 -7.47
CA SER A 180 -7.84 -10.87 -7.20
C SER A 180 -7.81 -11.22 -5.71
N LYS A 181 -6.67 -11.05 -5.05
CA LYS A 181 -6.52 -11.30 -3.62
C LYS A 181 -7.36 -10.37 -2.77
N THR A 182 -7.35 -9.05 -3.05
CA THR A 182 -8.15 -8.06 -2.33
C THR A 182 -9.62 -8.46 -2.28
N PHE A 183 -10.21 -8.82 -3.42
CA PHE A 183 -11.61 -9.25 -3.47
C PHE A 183 -11.83 -10.68 -2.95
N SER A 184 -10.90 -11.59 -3.15
CA SER A 184 -11.01 -12.95 -2.60
C SER A 184 -11.01 -12.96 -1.07
N LEU A 185 -10.30 -12.04 -0.44
CA LEU A 185 -10.32 -11.87 1.01
C LEU A 185 -11.69 -11.39 1.50
N MET A 186 -12.38 -10.51 0.75
CA MET A 186 -13.74 -10.08 1.07
C MET A 186 -14.75 -11.23 0.99
N GLY A 187 -14.49 -12.26 0.20
CA GLY A 187 -15.33 -13.47 0.12
C GLY A 187 -15.22 -14.42 1.31
N LYS A 188 -14.28 -14.20 2.24
CA LYS A 188 -14.14 -15.01 3.43
C LYS A 188 -15.21 -14.65 4.46
N LYS A 189 -15.47 -15.59 5.38
CA LYS A 189 -16.41 -15.36 6.48
C LYS A 189 -16.01 -14.12 7.28
N ASP A 190 -16.97 -13.28 7.60
CA ASP A 190 -16.84 -12.04 8.36
C ASP A 190 -15.81 -11.04 7.78
N CYS A 191 -15.62 -11.06 6.43
CA CYS A 191 -14.68 -10.16 5.74
C CYS A 191 -15.35 -9.28 4.68
N ASN A 192 -16.67 -9.37 4.45
CA ASN A 192 -17.33 -8.65 3.37
C ASN A 192 -17.66 -7.20 3.75
N LEU A 193 -16.75 -6.29 3.42
CA LEU A 193 -16.96 -4.85 3.62
C LEU A 193 -18.09 -4.29 2.75
N PHE A 194 -18.51 -4.99 1.69
CA PHE A 194 -19.50 -4.54 0.71
C PHE A 194 -20.88 -5.20 0.85
N GLU A 195 -21.11 -5.94 1.94
CA GLU A 195 -22.34 -6.72 2.12
C GLU A 195 -23.61 -5.89 2.00
N LYS A 196 -23.56 -4.63 2.45
CA LYS A 196 -24.72 -3.72 2.47
C LYS A 196 -24.68 -2.61 1.42
N LEU A 197 -23.70 -2.64 0.51
CA LEU A 197 -23.68 -1.70 -0.60
C LEU A 197 -24.86 -1.96 -1.56
N SER A 198 -25.40 -0.89 -2.15
CA SER A 198 -26.27 -1.03 -3.31
C SER A 198 -25.54 -1.70 -4.47
N ASN A 199 -26.26 -2.32 -5.41
CA ASN A 199 -25.63 -2.90 -6.60
C ASN A 199 -24.84 -1.85 -7.40
N GLU A 200 -25.33 -0.62 -7.46
CA GLU A 200 -24.67 0.49 -8.15
C GLU A 200 -23.37 0.85 -7.46
N ASP A 201 -23.38 1.07 -6.14
CA ASP A 201 -22.18 1.41 -5.38
C ASP A 201 -21.18 0.26 -5.39
N TRP A 202 -21.64 -0.99 -5.33
CA TRP A 202 -20.78 -2.17 -5.45
C TRP A 202 -20.03 -2.20 -6.79
N LEU A 203 -20.73 -1.94 -7.91
CA LEU A 203 -20.11 -1.88 -9.24
C LEU A 203 -19.10 -0.74 -9.35
N LYS A 204 -19.46 0.45 -8.85
CA LYS A 204 -18.58 1.62 -8.82
C LYS A 204 -17.34 1.34 -7.98
N ALA A 205 -17.53 0.85 -6.73
CA ALA A 205 -16.43 0.52 -5.83
C ALA A 205 -15.49 -0.52 -6.44
N ARG A 206 -16.04 -1.60 -7.00
CA ARG A 206 -15.24 -2.64 -7.61
C ARG A 206 -14.42 -2.12 -8.81
N LYS A 207 -15.04 -1.34 -9.70
CA LYS A 207 -14.36 -0.75 -10.86
C LYS A 207 -13.24 0.17 -10.39
N SER A 208 -13.52 1.09 -9.47
CA SER A 208 -12.53 2.05 -8.95
C SER A 208 -11.32 1.33 -8.34
N ILE A 209 -11.54 0.35 -7.46
CA ILE A 209 -10.45 -0.38 -6.81
C ILE A 209 -9.60 -1.13 -7.83
N ILE A 210 -10.22 -1.81 -8.80
CA ILE A 210 -9.49 -2.56 -9.83
C ILE A 210 -8.64 -1.61 -10.67
N GLU A 211 -9.22 -0.51 -11.17
CA GLU A 211 -8.49 0.44 -12.00
C GLU A 211 -7.35 1.10 -11.21
N MET A 212 -7.60 1.54 -9.99
CA MET A 212 -6.56 2.11 -9.12
C MET A 212 -5.38 1.16 -8.95
N ILE A 213 -5.63 -0.12 -8.65
CA ILE A 213 -4.56 -1.11 -8.45
C ILE A 213 -3.84 -1.43 -9.77
N LEU A 214 -4.57 -1.65 -10.88
CA LEU A 214 -3.94 -1.94 -12.17
C LEU A 214 -3.08 -0.80 -12.69
N GLU A 215 -3.38 0.43 -12.33
CA GLU A 215 -2.60 1.60 -12.75
C GLU A 215 -1.33 1.81 -11.92
N THR A 216 -1.08 1.04 -10.85
CA THR A 216 0.23 1.05 -10.17
C THR A 216 1.32 0.34 -11.00
N ASP A 217 0.97 -0.49 -12.01
CA ASP A 217 1.95 -1.12 -12.89
C ASP A 217 2.90 -0.09 -13.52
N MET A 218 4.18 -0.21 -13.16
CA MET A 218 5.22 0.70 -13.64
C MET A 218 5.54 0.51 -15.13
N SER A 219 5.21 -0.64 -15.72
CA SER A 219 5.37 -0.84 -17.17
C SER A 219 4.43 0.05 -17.99
N ARG A 220 3.32 0.50 -17.39
CA ARG A 220 2.32 1.38 -18.01
C ARG A 220 2.47 2.86 -17.61
N HIS A 221 3.56 3.20 -16.89
CA HIS A 221 3.74 4.53 -16.30
C HIS A 221 3.53 5.67 -17.30
N PHE A 222 4.20 5.64 -18.44
CA PHE A 222 4.11 6.73 -19.41
C PHE A 222 2.77 6.79 -20.16
N GLU A 223 2.10 5.66 -20.34
CA GLU A 223 0.74 5.60 -20.89
C GLU A 223 -0.24 6.34 -19.98
N ILE A 224 -0.23 6.00 -18.69
CA ILE A 224 -1.12 6.56 -17.66
C ILE A 224 -0.85 8.05 -17.48
N LEU A 225 0.43 8.42 -17.35
CA LEU A 225 0.86 9.81 -17.24
C LEU A 225 0.40 10.65 -18.45
N GLY A 226 0.58 10.12 -19.66
CA GLY A 226 0.15 10.78 -20.89
C GLY A 226 -1.36 10.97 -20.97
N ARG A 227 -2.15 9.97 -20.57
CA ARG A 227 -3.60 10.04 -20.52
C ARG A 227 -4.08 11.10 -19.51
N PHE A 228 -3.55 11.08 -18.30
CA PHE A 228 -3.89 12.06 -17.27
C PHE A 228 -3.48 13.48 -17.69
N ARG A 229 -2.26 13.66 -18.18
CA ARG A 229 -1.76 14.96 -18.66
C ARG A 229 -2.64 15.54 -19.76
N THR A 230 -3.09 14.72 -20.70
CA THR A 230 -3.97 15.16 -21.78
C THR A 230 -5.28 15.68 -21.23
N ARG A 231 -5.92 14.96 -20.30
CA ARG A 231 -7.19 15.35 -19.71
C ARG A 231 -7.05 16.58 -18.79
N ALA A 232 -6.04 16.59 -17.92
CA ALA A 232 -5.86 17.61 -16.90
C ALA A 232 -5.32 18.93 -17.46
N LEU A 233 -4.29 18.88 -18.31
CA LEU A 233 -3.54 20.07 -18.73
C LEU A 233 -3.86 20.53 -20.15
N VAL A 234 -4.12 19.61 -21.08
CA VAL A 234 -4.34 19.96 -22.49
C VAL A 234 -5.82 20.31 -22.73
N LEU A 235 -6.71 19.45 -22.29
CA LEU A 235 -8.16 19.66 -22.47
C LEU A 235 -8.76 20.47 -21.32
N SER A 236 -8.16 20.39 -20.14
CA SER A 236 -8.67 21.02 -18.89
C SER A 236 -10.14 20.67 -18.63
N ASP A 237 -10.54 19.43 -18.95
CA ASP A 237 -11.91 18.95 -18.92
C ASP A 237 -12.18 17.87 -17.87
N LEU A 238 -11.28 17.68 -16.90
CA LEU A 238 -11.53 16.76 -15.78
C LEU A 238 -12.72 17.25 -14.95
N ASN A 239 -13.70 16.38 -14.83
CA ASN A 239 -14.93 16.65 -14.08
C ASN A 239 -15.16 15.58 -13.01
N LEU A 240 -15.13 15.99 -11.75
CA LEU A 240 -15.36 15.09 -10.60
C LEU A 240 -16.79 14.54 -10.53
N ASP A 241 -17.77 15.15 -11.20
CA ASP A 241 -19.11 14.59 -11.32
C ASP A 241 -19.14 13.42 -12.32
N ASN A 242 -18.13 13.31 -13.19
CA ASN A 242 -17.96 12.18 -14.09
C ASN A 242 -17.20 11.05 -13.39
N PHE A 243 -17.81 9.87 -13.34
CA PHE A 243 -17.25 8.72 -12.64
C PHE A 243 -15.88 8.28 -13.21
N ASP A 244 -15.69 8.28 -14.52
CA ASP A 244 -14.45 7.83 -15.15
C ASP A 244 -13.30 8.84 -14.91
N ASP A 245 -13.60 10.13 -14.88
CA ASP A 245 -12.63 11.17 -14.50
C ASP A 245 -12.26 11.08 -13.03
N ARG A 246 -13.22 10.80 -12.16
CA ARG A 246 -13.01 10.56 -10.73
C ARG A 246 -12.07 9.37 -10.52
N VAL A 247 -12.32 8.25 -11.20
CA VAL A 247 -11.45 7.07 -11.14
C VAL A 247 -10.05 7.37 -11.68
N LEU A 248 -9.93 8.13 -12.76
CA LEU A 248 -8.62 8.54 -13.31
C LEU A 248 -7.82 9.39 -12.30
N ILE A 249 -8.48 10.33 -11.62
CA ILE A 249 -7.84 11.15 -10.57
C ILE A 249 -7.36 10.27 -9.42
N PHE A 250 -8.20 9.33 -8.97
CA PHE A 250 -7.86 8.46 -7.84
C PHE A 250 -6.76 7.48 -8.18
N SER A 251 -6.76 6.92 -9.38
CA SER A 251 -5.67 6.07 -9.88
C SER A 251 -4.35 6.83 -9.96
N MET A 252 -4.39 8.06 -10.47
CA MET A 252 -3.20 8.92 -10.52
C MET A 252 -2.69 9.27 -9.12
N GLY A 253 -3.61 9.57 -8.19
CA GLY A 253 -3.28 9.81 -6.78
C GLY A 253 -2.61 8.60 -6.13
N LEU A 254 -3.13 7.38 -6.36
CA LEU A 254 -2.52 6.16 -5.85
C LEU A 254 -1.13 5.92 -6.45
N LYS A 255 -0.98 6.14 -7.75
CA LYS A 255 0.32 6.04 -8.43
C LYS A 255 1.36 7.03 -7.88
N CYS A 256 0.96 8.26 -7.59
CA CYS A 256 1.82 9.24 -6.92
C CYS A 256 2.14 8.83 -5.48
N ALA A 257 1.17 8.27 -4.76
CA ALA A 257 1.34 7.84 -3.38
C ALA A 257 2.29 6.64 -3.25
N ASP A 258 2.24 5.70 -4.20
CA ASP A 258 3.05 4.49 -4.24
C ASP A 258 4.56 4.78 -4.27
N ILE A 259 4.97 5.82 -5.00
CA ILE A 259 6.35 6.31 -5.02
C ILE A 259 6.55 7.57 -4.17
N GLY A 260 5.59 7.91 -3.33
CA GLY A 260 5.52 9.17 -2.55
C GLY A 260 6.68 9.36 -1.57
N HIS A 261 7.31 8.29 -1.11
CA HIS A 261 8.49 8.38 -0.24
C HIS A 261 9.63 9.17 -0.88
N SER A 262 9.69 9.22 -2.22
CA SER A 262 10.72 9.95 -2.97
C SER A 262 10.69 11.47 -2.76
N ALA A 263 9.59 12.00 -2.26
CA ALA A 263 9.40 13.42 -1.96
C ALA A 263 9.33 13.73 -0.44
N LYS A 264 9.50 12.72 0.43
CA LYS A 264 9.56 12.90 1.89
C LYS A 264 10.94 13.40 2.33
N VAL A 265 11.07 13.73 3.62
CA VAL A 265 12.38 14.13 4.21
C VAL A 265 13.44 13.06 3.96
N PRO A 266 14.73 13.45 3.87
CA PRO A 266 15.81 12.53 3.52
C PRO A 266 15.83 11.25 4.35
N GLU A 267 15.56 11.34 5.66
CA GLU A 267 15.62 10.21 6.59
C GLU A 267 14.58 9.13 6.23
N LEU A 268 13.37 9.52 5.85
CA LEU A 268 12.32 8.61 5.42
C LEU A 268 12.59 8.08 4.01
N HIS A 269 13.02 8.95 3.10
CA HIS A 269 13.37 8.56 1.74
C HIS A 269 14.52 7.54 1.71
N GLU A 270 15.60 7.79 2.44
CA GLU A 270 16.75 6.88 2.51
C GLU A 270 16.37 5.52 3.09
N LYS A 271 15.54 5.50 4.12
CA LYS A 271 15.05 4.26 4.73
C LYS A 271 14.26 3.42 3.71
N TRP A 272 13.30 4.03 2.99
CA TRP A 272 12.55 3.34 1.96
C TRP A 272 13.42 2.91 0.77
N THR A 273 14.35 3.77 0.35
CA THR A 273 15.32 3.45 -0.71
C THR A 273 16.16 2.24 -0.37
N LYS A 274 16.66 2.16 0.87
CA LYS A 274 17.43 0.99 1.30
C LYS A 274 16.60 -0.29 1.22
N LEU A 275 15.35 -0.25 1.68
CA LEU A 275 14.47 -1.41 1.69
C LEU A 275 14.13 -1.89 0.27
N VAL A 276 13.85 -0.99 -0.67
CA VAL A 276 13.58 -1.38 -2.07
C VAL A 276 14.83 -1.93 -2.75
N CYS A 277 16.00 -1.36 -2.46
CA CYS A 277 17.27 -1.89 -2.96
C CYS A 277 17.56 -3.30 -2.40
N ASP A 278 17.33 -3.51 -1.11
CA ASP A 278 17.52 -4.82 -0.49
C ASP A 278 16.58 -5.87 -1.15
N GLU A 279 15.36 -5.50 -1.49
CA GLU A 279 14.42 -6.39 -2.19
C GLU A 279 14.89 -6.70 -3.62
N PHE A 280 15.34 -5.70 -4.37
CA PHE A 280 15.90 -5.91 -5.71
C PHE A 280 17.16 -6.78 -5.66
N PHE A 281 18.04 -6.58 -4.69
CA PHE A 281 19.23 -7.40 -4.52
C PHE A 281 18.88 -8.84 -4.18
N ASN A 282 17.85 -9.09 -3.40
CA ASN A 282 17.35 -10.44 -3.14
C ASN A 282 16.90 -11.14 -4.43
N GLN A 283 16.22 -10.43 -5.33
CA GLN A 283 15.90 -10.96 -6.67
C GLN A 283 17.18 -11.28 -7.45
N GLY A 284 18.16 -10.37 -7.48
CA GLY A 284 19.42 -10.57 -8.19
C GLY A 284 20.18 -11.79 -7.68
N ASP A 285 20.17 -12.05 -6.38
CA ASP A 285 20.78 -13.25 -5.79
C ASP A 285 20.07 -14.53 -6.26
N ILE A 286 18.75 -14.49 -6.37
CA ILE A 286 17.97 -15.61 -6.93
C ILE A 286 18.35 -15.83 -8.41
N GLU A 287 18.44 -14.77 -9.21
CA GLU A 287 18.85 -14.84 -10.61
C GLU A 287 20.26 -15.43 -10.78
N LYS A 288 21.23 -14.97 -9.96
CA LYS A 288 22.58 -15.52 -9.92
C LYS A 288 22.58 -17.03 -9.56
N SER A 289 21.80 -17.41 -8.56
CA SER A 289 21.70 -18.81 -8.14
C SER A 289 21.14 -19.73 -9.23
N ARG A 290 20.23 -19.18 -10.04
CA ARG A 290 19.63 -19.86 -11.22
C ARG A 290 20.49 -19.74 -12.49
N LYS A 291 21.68 -19.10 -12.40
CA LYS A 291 22.58 -18.83 -13.54
C LYS A 291 21.90 -18.02 -14.65
N GLN A 292 21.00 -17.13 -14.28
CA GLN A 292 20.31 -16.20 -15.16
C GLN A 292 21.04 -14.85 -15.22
N PRO A 293 20.88 -14.07 -16.29
CA PRO A 293 21.33 -12.68 -16.32
C PRO A 293 20.65 -11.90 -15.20
N VAL A 294 21.44 -11.14 -14.44
CA VAL A 294 20.90 -10.31 -13.36
C VAL A 294 20.14 -9.13 -13.93
N SER A 295 18.93 -8.91 -13.45
CA SER A 295 18.07 -7.78 -13.84
C SER A 295 18.71 -6.44 -13.49
N MET A 296 18.35 -5.39 -14.24
CA MET A 296 18.81 -4.03 -13.98
C MET A 296 18.48 -3.62 -12.54
N TYR A 297 19.41 -3.01 -11.85
CA TYR A 297 19.34 -2.59 -10.44
C TYR A 297 19.32 -3.71 -9.40
N CYS A 298 19.38 -4.97 -9.81
CA CYS A 298 19.31 -6.13 -8.91
C CYS A 298 20.70 -6.68 -8.52
N ASP A 299 21.82 -6.16 -9.06
CA ASP A 299 23.15 -6.64 -8.74
C ASP A 299 23.78 -5.87 -7.57
N ARG A 300 23.78 -6.49 -6.37
CA ARG A 300 24.33 -5.87 -5.16
C ARG A 300 25.84 -5.62 -5.22
N ASP A 301 26.58 -6.41 -6.03
CA ASP A 301 28.03 -6.31 -6.14
C ASP A 301 28.46 -5.14 -7.04
N HIS A 302 27.56 -4.65 -7.91
CA HIS A 302 27.84 -3.58 -8.87
C HIS A 302 26.83 -2.42 -8.79
N ALA A 303 26.11 -2.30 -7.68
CA ALA A 303 25.07 -1.27 -7.52
C ALA A 303 25.66 0.12 -7.29
N ASP A 304 25.20 1.10 -8.05
CA ASP A 304 25.34 2.53 -7.77
C ASP A 304 23.97 3.09 -7.40
N ILE A 305 23.66 3.00 -6.10
CA ILE A 305 22.35 3.41 -5.57
C ILE A 305 22.10 4.90 -5.85
N ALA A 306 23.08 5.76 -5.63
CA ALA A 306 22.92 7.18 -5.82
C ALA A 306 22.56 7.53 -7.27
N LYS A 307 23.27 6.93 -8.23
CA LYS A 307 23.00 7.11 -9.66
C LYS A 307 21.64 6.56 -10.07
N SER A 308 21.26 5.39 -9.55
CA SER A 308 19.96 4.77 -9.86
C SER A 308 18.81 5.62 -9.32
N GLN A 309 18.92 6.12 -8.09
CA GLN A 309 17.93 7.01 -7.47
C GLN A 309 17.83 8.34 -8.19
N ALA A 310 18.96 8.97 -8.55
CA ALA A 310 18.94 10.20 -9.36
C ALA A 310 18.23 9.99 -10.72
N GLY A 311 18.45 8.83 -11.35
CA GLY A 311 17.75 8.44 -12.59
C GLY A 311 16.25 8.23 -12.38
N PHE A 312 15.84 7.56 -11.31
CA PHE A 312 14.46 7.34 -10.95
C PHE A 312 13.73 8.65 -10.65
N LEU A 313 14.31 9.50 -9.80
CA LEU A 313 13.75 10.81 -9.50
C LEU A 313 13.56 11.65 -10.76
N LYS A 314 14.60 11.76 -11.60
CA LYS A 314 14.57 12.60 -12.80
C LYS A 314 13.58 12.13 -13.86
N ASN A 315 13.51 10.81 -14.10
CA ASN A 315 12.78 10.28 -15.26
C ASN A 315 11.38 9.80 -14.93
N ILE A 316 11.10 9.50 -13.65
CA ILE A 316 9.83 8.92 -13.20
C ILE A 316 9.11 9.85 -12.22
N CYS A 317 9.74 10.17 -11.08
CA CYS A 317 9.07 10.91 -10.02
C CYS A 317 8.74 12.35 -10.40
N ILE A 318 9.74 13.12 -10.87
CA ILE A 318 9.55 14.54 -11.22
C ILE A 318 8.45 14.69 -12.28
N PRO A 319 8.48 13.99 -13.44
CA PRO A 319 7.42 14.12 -14.44
C PRO A 319 6.02 13.73 -13.93
N LEU A 320 5.95 12.78 -12.99
CA LEU A 320 4.70 12.36 -12.39
C LEU A 320 4.11 13.45 -11.49
N PHE A 321 4.93 13.99 -10.58
CA PHE A 321 4.49 15.01 -9.64
C PHE A 321 4.26 16.39 -10.27
N GLU A 322 4.90 16.68 -11.42
CA GLU A 322 4.65 17.91 -12.18
C GLU A 322 3.27 17.95 -12.85
N VAL A 323 2.66 16.78 -13.03
CA VAL A 323 1.34 16.66 -13.68
C VAL A 323 0.23 16.49 -12.65
N TRP A 324 0.54 15.95 -11.47
CA TRP A 324 -0.39 15.85 -10.34
C TRP A 324 -0.67 17.22 -9.73
#